data_d8d069157784622ea500e978e02a4d11
#
_entry.id   d8d069157784622ea500e978e02a4d11
#
_cell.length_a   1.000
_cell.length_b   1.000
_cell.length_c   1.000
_cell.angle_alpha   90.00
_cell.angle_beta   90.00
_cell.angle_gamma   90.00
#
_symmetry.space_group_name_H-M   'P 1'
#
loop_
_entity.id
_entity.type
_entity.pdbx_description
1 polymer ?
#
loop_
_entity_poly.entity_id
_entity_poly.type
_entity_poly.pdbx_seq_one_letter_code
_entity_poly.pdbx_strand_id
1 'polypeptide(L)'
;MSKCNLPTCFKSIYRRMTRAERAVLFLLCIFAVKFVFSTAAHFFTPLQGIDMLGSGRNPVDIWLLLLTCTAVLGTFCLYRRAAGAVGARLTKADAVILAVCIALSAAFYLHAMVGRQSLYLWDNATYYNLQVRLESNFADGVFTGVGSTVYKTWFNDYAPLVINLLAEPFFMFTPRTANTFALLCALLIPTLVYYSAWVLLTVLRQKLEPDAPHLFTALSMAFVLLLPLLHIALYRGMPDLLGVAFAFMLLALGVGYDFARPAPARLVSLAAFTGLLMLTRRSYMFTVVSFFLLYGIWVLARAVCTKQGGAAVRFVKFAAASLFCVGVPLLPMFWRIVRADYSDRYATYQTGGFLAELNNQRIYLGWLVFGIMLIGILYGLYKKQTRSLAVLSAVGAVLTVLLVTRVQNMDDHQSLAVAPFYLLGCFL
;
A
#
# COMPACT_ATOMS: atom_id res chain seq x y z
N MET A 1 10.87 35.34 -5.13
CA MET A 1 9.84 34.36 -5.52
C MET A 1 9.15 34.84 -6.78
N SER A 2 9.53 34.36 -7.97
CA SER A 2 8.86 34.70 -9.23
C SER A 2 7.43 34.17 -9.17
N LYS A 3 6.44 35.02 -9.40
CA LYS A 3 5.02 34.65 -9.51
C LYS A 3 4.89 33.65 -10.69
N CYS A 4 4.90 32.36 -10.40
CA CYS A 4 4.65 31.34 -11.41
C CYS A 4 3.19 31.47 -11.83
N ASN A 5 2.95 31.90 -13.06
CA ASN A 5 1.60 32.03 -13.60
C ASN A 5 1.01 30.60 -13.73
N LEU A 6 -0.11 30.34 -13.07
CA LEU A 6 -0.74 28.99 -12.99
C LEU A 6 -0.80 28.25 -14.35
N PRO A 7 -1.15 28.90 -15.47
CA PRO A 7 -1.15 28.28 -16.81
C PRO A 7 0.24 27.84 -17.29
N THR A 8 1.30 28.58 -16.97
CA THR A 8 2.67 28.23 -17.40
C THR A 8 3.23 27.09 -16.57
N CYS A 9 2.89 27.01 -15.29
CA CYS A 9 3.25 25.90 -14.41
C CYS A 9 2.56 24.60 -14.88
N PHE A 10 1.26 24.64 -15.18
CA PHE A 10 0.50 23.49 -15.68
C PHE A 10 1.05 22.98 -17.02
N LYS A 11 1.33 23.87 -18.00
CA LYS A 11 1.96 23.50 -19.27
C LYS A 11 3.31 22.80 -19.08
N SER A 12 4.13 23.26 -18.13
CA SER A 12 5.42 22.66 -17.82
C SER A 12 5.27 21.25 -17.25
N ILE A 13 4.33 21.04 -16.31
CA ILE A 13 4.03 19.74 -15.71
C ILE A 13 3.50 18.80 -16.79
N TYR A 14 2.50 19.20 -17.57
CA TYR A 14 1.89 18.38 -18.61
C TYR A 14 2.89 17.92 -19.68
N ARG A 15 3.85 18.78 -20.07
CA ARG A 15 4.92 18.40 -21.02
C ARG A 15 5.84 17.31 -20.48
N ARG A 16 6.02 17.23 -19.16
CA ARG A 16 6.87 16.23 -18.49
C ARG A 16 6.16 14.90 -18.24
N MET A 17 4.85 14.85 -18.44
CA MET A 17 4.06 13.64 -18.27
C MET A 17 4.28 12.67 -19.42
N THR A 18 4.34 11.38 -19.10
CA THR A 18 4.32 10.29 -20.09
C THR A 18 2.95 10.21 -20.77
N ARG A 19 2.86 9.47 -21.89
CA ARG A 19 1.59 9.22 -22.57
C ARG A 19 0.56 8.57 -21.63
N ALA A 20 0.98 7.59 -20.82
CA ALA A 20 0.11 6.93 -19.85
C ALA A 20 -0.40 7.89 -18.77
N GLU A 21 0.46 8.73 -18.19
CA GLU A 21 0.03 9.74 -17.20
C GLU A 21 -0.95 10.76 -17.80
N ARG A 22 -0.77 11.16 -19.05
CA ARG A 22 -1.74 12.02 -19.76
C ARG A 22 -3.07 11.31 -19.99
N ALA A 23 -3.06 10.01 -20.33
CA ALA A 23 -4.27 9.22 -20.44
C ALA A 23 -5.01 9.13 -19.09
N VAL A 24 -4.31 8.87 -17.97
CA VAL A 24 -4.90 8.88 -16.63
C VAL A 24 -5.54 10.24 -16.32
N LEU A 25 -4.82 11.34 -16.57
CA LEU A 25 -5.36 12.69 -16.36
C LEU A 25 -6.62 12.93 -17.20
N PHE A 26 -6.61 12.53 -18.47
CA PHE A 26 -7.77 12.68 -19.38
C PHE A 26 -8.97 11.88 -18.87
N LEU A 27 -8.78 10.62 -18.47
CA LEU A 27 -9.83 9.76 -17.92
C LEU A 27 -10.39 10.34 -16.60
N LEU A 28 -9.52 10.85 -15.73
CA LEU A 28 -9.95 11.54 -14.51
C LEU A 28 -10.77 12.80 -14.80
N CYS A 29 -10.42 13.56 -15.82
CA CYS A 29 -11.20 14.73 -16.24
C CYS A 29 -12.59 14.31 -16.74
N ILE A 30 -12.68 13.26 -17.58
CA ILE A 30 -13.98 12.73 -18.05
C ILE A 30 -14.83 12.30 -16.84
N PHE A 31 -14.23 11.53 -15.93
CA PHE A 31 -14.93 11.07 -14.72
C PHE A 31 -15.37 12.24 -13.84
N ALA A 32 -14.52 13.25 -13.66
CA ALA A 32 -14.86 14.43 -12.88
C ALA A 32 -16.04 15.22 -13.48
N VAL A 33 -16.07 15.37 -14.81
CA VAL A 33 -17.21 16.00 -15.50
C VAL A 33 -18.49 15.21 -15.27
N LYS A 34 -18.44 13.89 -15.42
CA LYS A 34 -19.61 13.03 -15.14
C LYS A 34 -20.01 13.10 -13.67
N PHE A 35 -19.07 13.12 -12.73
CA PHE A 35 -19.37 13.25 -11.30
C PHE A 35 -20.05 14.58 -10.97
N VAL A 36 -19.57 15.70 -11.54
CA VAL A 36 -20.22 17.01 -11.37
C VAL A 36 -21.65 17.00 -11.95
N PHE A 37 -21.82 16.42 -13.15
CA PHE A 37 -23.12 16.28 -13.75
C PHE A 37 -24.05 15.40 -12.91
N SER A 38 -23.58 14.24 -12.44
CA SER A 38 -24.34 13.33 -11.56
C SER A 38 -24.71 13.99 -10.24
N THR A 39 -23.81 14.81 -9.68
CA THR A 39 -24.09 15.60 -8.48
C THR A 39 -25.21 16.61 -8.73
N ALA A 40 -25.17 17.33 -9.86
CA ALA A 40 -26.24 18.25 -10.23
C ALA A 40 -27.56 17.51 -10.46
N ALA A 41 -27.54 16.37 -11.14
CA ALA A 41 -28.72 15.54 -11.41
C ALA A 41 -29.32 14.97 -10.12
N HIS A 42 -28.53 14.69 -9.09
CA HIS A 42 -29.01 14.22 -7.80
C HIS A 42 -29.92 15.26 -7.11
N PHE A 43 -29.58 16.55 -7.25
CA PHE A 43 -30.36 17.66 -6.67
C PHE A 43 -31.43 18.20 -7.61
N PHE A 44 -31.37 17.92 -8.92
CA PHE A 44 -32.31 18.41 -9.92
C PHE A 44 -33.00 17.25 -10.64
N THR A 45 -34.21 16.90 -10.22
CA THR A 45 -35.01 15.78 -10.76
C THR A 45 -35.05 15.65 -12.29
N PRO A 46 -35.18 16.74 -13.09
CA PRO A 46 -35.20 16.62 -14.54
C PRO A 46 -33.94 16.02 -15.17
N LEU A 47 -32.81 16.06 -14.46
CA LEU A 47 -31.53 15.53 -14.94
C LEU A 47 -31.29 14.08 -14.56
N GLN A 48 -32.08 13.51 -13.62
CA GLN A 48 -31.88 12.16 -13.10
C GLN A 48 -31.97 11.09 -14.20
N GLY A 49 -32.95 11.21 -15.12
CA GLY A 49 -33.09 10.28 -16.23
C GLY A 49 -31.90 10.26 -17.19
N ILE A 50 -31.23 11.41 -17.35
CA ILE A 50 -30.01 11.52 -18.18
C ILE A 50 -28.80 10.99 -17.43
N ASP A 51 -28.73 11.17 -16.09
CA ASP A 51 -27.65 10.64 -15.28
C ASP A 51 -27.59 9.12 -15.29
N MET A 52 -28.75 8.47 -15.38
CA MET A 52 -28.87 7.01 -15.47
C MET A 52 -28.40 6.43 -16.83
N LEU A 53 -28.10 7.27 -17.83
CA LEU A 53 -27.54 6.80 -19.09
C LEU A 53 -26.15 6.20 -18.87
N GLY A 54 -26.03 4.91 -19.17
CA GLY A 54 -24.79 4.14 -19.00
C GLY A 54 -24.58 3.57 -17.58
N SER A 55 -25.52 3.82 -16.66
CA SER A 55 -25.54 3.17 -15.35
C SER A 55 -26.68 2.15 -15.29
N GLY A 56 -26.45 1.04 -14.70
CA GLY A 56 -27.36 0.40 -13.81
C GLY A 56 -28.23 -0.71 -14.27
N ARG A 57 -28.35 -1.24 -15.39
CA ARG A 57 -29.01 -2.56 -15.65
C ARG A 57 -28.23 -3.46 -16.61
N ASN A 58 -27.14 -2.97 -17.14
CA ASN A 58 -26.20 -3.78 -17.90
C ASN A 58 -25.26 -4.50 -16.92
N PRO A 59 -24.74 -5.68 -17.28
CA PRO A 59 -23.79 -6.42 -16.44
C PRO A 59 -22.50 -5.64 -16.13
N VAL A 60 -22.25 -4.53 -16.84
CA VAL A 60 -21.06 -3.70 -16.68
C VAL A 60 -21.46 -2.23 -16.60
N ASP A 61 -21.18 -1.58 -15.47
CA ASP A 61 -21.30 -0.13 -15.34
C ASP A 61 -20.08 0.56 -15.96
N ILE A 62 -20.31 1.32 -17.04
CA ILE A 62 -19.24 1.98 -17.81
C ILE A 62 -18.47 3.00 -16.96
N TRP A 63 -19.14 3.68 -16.04
CA TRP A 63 -18.51 4.72 -15.22
C TRP A 63 -17.65 4.11 -14.11
N LEU A 64 -18.12 3.01 -13.52
CA LEU A 64 -17.33 2.23 -12.57
C LEU A 64 -16.12 1.61 -13.28
N LEU A 65 -16.30 1.05 -14.47
CA LEU A 65 -15.20 0.52 -15.29
C LEU A 65 -14.18 1.62 -15.63
N LEU A 66 -14.62 2.80 -16.03
CA LEU A 66 -13.74 3.94 -16.31
C LEU A 66 -12.92 4.33 -15.08
N LEU A 67 -13.57 4.45 -13.91
CA LEU A 67 -12.90 4.78 -12.65
C LEU A 67 -11.85 3.74 -12.28
N THR A 68 -12.21 2.46 -12.35
CA THR A 68 -11.35 1.35 -11.90
C THR A 68 -10.22 1.09 -12.88
N CYS A 69 -10.44 1.17 -14.19
CA CYS A 69 -9.36 1.20 -15.18
C CYS A 69 -8.39 2.38 -14.97
N THR A 70 -8.93 3.55 -14.61
CA THR A 70 -8.11 4.71 -14.26
C THR A 70 -7.29 4.46 -13.00
N ALA A 71 -7.84 3.78 -11.99
CA ALA A 71 -7.12 3.38 -10.78
C ALA A 71 -5.98 2.40 -11.09
N VAL A 72 -6.21 1.40 -11.95
CA VAL A 72 -5.17 0.45 -12.38
C VAL A 72 -4.05 1.16 -13.14
N LEU A 73 -4.38 1.99 -14.14
CA LEU A 73 -3.40 2.76 -14.90
C LEU A 73 -2.66 3.77 -14.01
N GLY A 74 -3.36 4.43 -13.09
CA GLY A 74 -2.78 5.36 -12.12
C GLY A 74 -1.79 4.68 -11.19
N THR A 75 -2.13 3.49 -10.70
CA THR A 75 -1.24 2.66 -9.88
C THR A 75 0.00 2.26 -10.67
N PHE A 76 -0.16 1.79 -11.91
CA PHE A 76 0.98 1.48 -12.79
C PHE A 76 1.89 2.69 -13.01
N CYS A 77 1.33 3.87 -13.32
CA CYS A 77 2.09 5.11 -13.49
C CYS A 77 2.83 5.50 -12.20
N LEU A 78 2.18 5.37 -11.04
CA LEU A 78 2.77 5.66 -9.74
C LEU A 78 3.96 4.72 -9.45
N TYR A 79 3.78 3.42 -9.64
CA TYR A 79 4.86 2.44 -9.45
C TYR A 79 6.04 2.71 -10.39
N ARG A 80 5.79 2.95 -11.67
CA ARG A 80 6.82 3.28 -12.66
C ARG A 80 7.58 4.56 -12.28
N ARG A 81 6.85 5.59 -11.85
CA ARG A 81 7.45 6.86 -11.42
C ARG A 81 8.29 6.69 -10.16
N ALA A 82 7.79 5.95 -9.19
CA ALA A 82 8.49 5.66 -7.94
C ALA A 82 9.78 4.85 -8.18
N ALA A 83 9.72 3.79 -9.00
CA ALA A 83 10.88 3.01 -9.39
C ALA A 83 11.92 3.89 -10.11
N GLY A 84 11.49 4.72 -11.06
CA GLY A 84 12.38 5.68 -11.73
C GLY A 84 13.00 6.70 -10.79
N ALA A 85 12.25 7.16 -9.78
CA ALA A 85 12.72 8.14 -8.80
C ALA A 85 13.82 7.60 -7.86
N VAL A 86 13.92 6.26 -7.70
CA VAL A 86 14.99 5.59 -6.95
C VAL A 86 16.06 4.99 -7.88
N GLY A 87 15.97 5.23 -9.19
CA GLY A 87 16.91 4.71 -10.17
C GLY A 87 16.79 3.20 -10.44
N ALA A 88 15.67 2.57 -10.05
CA ALA A 88 15.45 1.17 -10.30
C ALA A 88 15.22 0.91 -11.81
N ARG A 89 16.05 0.03 -12.36
CA ARG A 89 15.98 -0.41 -13.76
C ARG A 89 15.91 -1.93 -13.79
N LEU A 90 14.86 -2.46 -14.37
CA LEU A 90 14.64 -3.89 -14.47
C LEU A 90 15.63 -4.51 -15.48
N THR A 91 16.52 -5.35 -15.00
CA THR A 91 17.40 -6.16 -15.86
C THR A 91 16.66 -7.43 -16.32
N LYS A 92 17.20 -8.12 -17.34
CA LYS A 92 16.65 -9.42 -17.77
C LYS A 92 16.67 -10.46 -16.64
N ALA A 93 17.75 -10.51 -15.86
CA ALA A 93 17.86 -11.42 -14.72
C ALA A 93 16.83 -11.10 -13.62
N ASP A 94 16.68 -9.83 -13.25
CA ASP A 94 15.67 -9.42 -12.27
C ASP A 94 14.24 -9.72 -12.78
N ALA A 95 13.97 -9.55 -14.08
CA ALA A 95 12.67 -9.88 -14.66
C ALA A 95 12.36 -11.37 -14.57
N VAL A 96 13.36 -12.24 -14.80
CA VAL A 96 13.21 -13.70 -14.63
C VAL A 96 12.92 -14.04 -13.16
N ILE A 97 13.69 -13.49 -12.21
CA ILE A 97 13.49 -13.71 -10.78
C ILE A 97 12.04 -13.31 -10.38
N LEU A 98 11.59 -12.12 -10.80
CA LEU A 98 10.24 -11.66 -10.54
C LEU A 98 9.17 -12.60 -11.14
N ALA A 99 9.35 -12.97 -12.41
CA ALA A 99 8.42 -13.86 -13.10
C ALA A 99 8.30 -15.22 -12.41
N VAL A 100 9.43 -15.79 -11.97
CA VAL A 100 9.45 -17.06 -11.21
C VAL A 100 8.74 -16.92 -9.88
N CYS A 101 9.01 -15.88 -9.10
CA CYS A 101 8.34 -15.66 -7.81
C CYS A 101 6.82 -15.48 -7.97
N ILE A 102 6.39 -14.69 -8.97
CA ILE A 102 4.97 -14.48 -9.27
C ILE A 102 4.32 -15.79 -9.72
N ALA A 103 4.97 -16.54 -10.62
CA ALA A 103 4.44 -17.81 -11.13
C ALA A 103 4.33 -18.88 -10.03
N LEU A 104 5.33 -19.00 -9.15
CA LEU A 104 5.29 -19.92 -8.01
C LEU A 104 4.17 -19.56 -7.03
N SER A 105 4.01 -18.27 -6.70
CA SER A 105 2.90 -17.82 -5.86
C SER A 105 1.56 -18.09 -6.53
N ALA A 106 1.40 -17.74 -7.81
CA ALA A 106 0.16 -18.00 -8.54
C ALA A 106 -0.18 -19.50 -8.59
N ALA A 107 0.81 -20.36 -8.87
CA ALA A 107 0.63 -21.81 -8.89
C ALA A 107 0.20 -22.35 -7.52
N PHE A 108 0.84 -21.88 -6.43
CA PHE A 108 0.48 -22.25 -5.07
C PHE A 108 -0.97 -21.88 -4.75
N TYR A 109 -1.39 -20.66 -5.09
CA TYR A 109 -2.76 -20.21 -4.81
C TYR A 109 -3.80 -20.87 -5.70
N LEU A 110 -3.51 -21.08 -6.97
CA LEU A 110 -4.40 -21.82 -7.86
C LEU A 110 -4.61 -23.23 -7.34
N HIS A 111 -3.54 -23.91 -6.93
CA HIS A 111 -3.64 -25.24 -6.34
C HIS A 111 -4.48 -25.23 -5.04
N ALA A 112 -4.21 -24.28 -4.15
CA ALA A 112 -4.95 -24.16 -2.89
C ALA A 112 -6.43 -23.80 -3.10
N MET A 113 -6.76 -23.01 -4.13
CA MET A 113 -8.14 -22.60 -4.45
C MET A 113 -8.96 -23.71 -5.13
N VAL A 114 -8.35 -24.50 -6.02
CA VAL A 114 -9.05 -25.61 -6.71
C VAL A 114 -9.57 -26.66 -5.73
N GLY A 115 -8.80 -26.94 -4.67
CA GLY A 115 -9.22 -27.89 -3.61
C GLY A 115 -10.13 -27.30 -2.53
N ARG A 116 -10.41 -26.01 -2.58
CA ARG A 116 -11.09 -25.31 -1.48
C ARG A 116 -12.60 -25.44 -1.58
N GLN A 117 -13.18 -26.14 -0.60
CA GLN A 117 -14.64 -26.23 -0.41
C GLN A 117 -15.14 -25.39 0.78
N SER A 118 -14.23 -24.69 1.49
CA SER A 118 -14.58 -23.91 2.67
C SER A 118 -15.23 -22.58 2.29
N LEU A 119 -16.26 -22.18 3.03
CA LEU A 119 -16.85 -20.86 2.95
C LEU A 119 -15.87 -19.80 3.46
N TYR A 120 -15.87 -18.64 2.83
CA TYR A 120 -15.21 -17.47 3.37
C TYR A 120 -16.04 -16.94 4.54
N LEU A 121 -15.43 -16.85 5.72
CA LEU A 121 -16.06 -16.38 6.94
C LEU A 121 -15.41 -15.07 7.41
N TRP A 122 -16.13 -14.31 8.22
CA TRP A 122 -15.64 -13.10 8.88
C TRP A 122 -15.20 -12.00 7.91
N ASP A 123 -13.98 -11.50 8.09
CA ASP A 123 -13.43 -10.40 7.31
C ASP A 123 -13.40 -10.70 5.80
N ASN A 124 -13.13 -11.94 5.41
CA ASN A 124 -13.09 -12.36 4.00
C ASN A 124 -14.42 -12.17 3.29
N ALA A 125 -15.52 -12.59 3.97
CA ALA A 125 -16.87 -12.36 3.46
C ALA A 125 -17.18 -10.86 3.39
N THR A 126 -16.68 -10.09 4.34
CA THR A 126 -16.85 -8.63 4.35
C THR A 126 -16.17 -7.98 3.15
N TYR A 127 -14.95 -8.39 2.80
CA TYR A 127 -14.21 -7.83 1.67
C TYR A 127 -14.87 -8.16 0.33
N TYR A 128 -15.34 -9.39 0.17
CA TYR A 128 -16.14 -9.76 -1.00
C TYR A 128 -17.45 -8.99 -1.06
N ASN A 129 -18.17 -8.86 0.05
CA ASN A 129 -19.40 -8.10 0.10
C ASN A 129 -19.18 -6.61 -0.22
N LEU A 130 -18.03 -6.03 0.16
CA LEU A 130 -17.68 -4.67 -0.23
C LEU A 130 -17.44 -4.55 -1.73
N GLN A 131 -16.88 -5.61 -2.38
CA GLN A 131 -16.72 -5.66 -3.84
C GLN A 131 -18.07 -5.65 -4.55
N VAL A 132 -18.99 -6.53 -4.14
CA VAL A 132 -20.35 -6.58 -4.72
C VAL A 132 -21.12 -5.27 -4.46
N ARG A 133 -20.95 -4.68 -3.28
CA ARG A 133 -21.59 -3.40 -2.94
C ARG A 133 -21.02 -2.23 -3.73
N LEU A 134 -19.77 -2.28 -4.17
CA LEU A 134 -19.20 -1.27 -5.03
C LEU A 134 -19.99 -1.18 -6.33
N GLU A 135 -20.22 -2.32 -7.01
CA GLU A 135 -21.06 -2.39 -8.20
C GLU A 135 -22.48 -1.88 -7.95
N SER A 136 -23.14 -2.39 -6.89
CA SER A 136 -24.52 -1.99 -6.59
C SER A 136 -24.68 -0.50 -6.28
N ASN A 137 -23.70 0.11 -5.62
CA ASN A 137 -23.74 1.54 -5.33
C ASN A 137 -23.63 2.41 -6.60
N PHE A 138 -22.84 1.95 -7.60
CA PHE A 138 -22.71 2.66 -8.87
C PHE A 138 -23.93 2.45 -9.78
N ALA A 139 -24.67 1.36 -9.61
CA ALA A 139 -25.91 1.13 -10.33
C ALA A 139 -26.99 2.22 -10.06
N ASP A 140 -26.91 2.88 -8.90
CA ASP A 140 -27.77 4.00 -8.51
C ASP A 140 -27.22 5.38 -8.95
N GLY A 141 -26.22 5.40 -9.82
CA GLY A 141 -25.58 6.60 -10.36
C GLY A 141 -24.21 6.92 -9.73
N VAL A 142 -23.41 7.68 -10.47
CA VAL A 142 -22.01 7.97 -10.10
C VAL A 142 -21.90 8.74 -8.79
N PHE A 143 -22.79 9.71 -8.55
CA PHE A 143 -22.80 10.47 -7.29
C PHE A 143 -23.03 9.55 -6.10
N THR A 144 -24.07 8.71 -6.17
CA THR A 144 -24.38 7.72 -5.11
C THR A 144 -23.23 6.72 -4.91
N GLY A 145 -22.67 6.21 -6.01
CA GLY A 145 -21.55 5.27 -5.99
C GLY A 145 -20.32 5.84 -5.30
N VAL A 146 -19.88 7.02 -5.71
CA VAL A 146 -18.73 7.71 -5.10
C VAL A 146 -19.04 8.09 -3.65
N GLY A 147 -20.20 8.68 -3.39
CA GLY A 147 -20.61 9.11 -2.05
C GLY A 147 -20.66 7.95 -1.07
N SER A 148 -21.27 6.82 -1.45
CA SER A 148 -21.34 5.61 -0.61
C SER A 148 -19.96 5.00 -0.38
N THR A 149 -19.10 4.98 -1.40
CA THR A 149 -17.73 4.43 -1.30
C THR A 149 -16.88 5.29 -0.38
N VAL A 150 -16.92 6.62 -0.54
CA VAL A 150 -16.21 7.57 0.33
C VAL A 150 -16.73 7.49 1.76
N TYR A 151 -18.05 7.47 1.94
CA TYR A 151 -18.66 7.35 3.26
C TYR A 151 -18.22 6.08 3.96
N LYS A 152 -18.27 4.93 3.29
CA LYS A 152 -17.83 3.65 3.86
C LYS A 152 -16.34 3.64 4.19
N THR A 153 -15.50 4.22 3.33
CA THR A 153 -14.06 4.33 3.58
C THR A 153 -13.77 5.24 4.78
N TRP A 154 -14.43 6.39 4.87
CA TRP A 154 -14.20 7.34 5.94
C TRP A 154 -14.80 6.92 7.28
N PHE A 155 -15.93 6.23 7.27
CA PHE A 155 -16.66 5.84 8.47
C PHE A 155 -16.63 4.34 8.75
N ASN A 156 -15.96 3.56 7.91
CA ASN A 156 -15.72 2.15 8.14
C ASN A 156 -14.21 1.89 8.21
N ASP A 157 -13.76 1.46 9.37
CA ASP A 157 -12.36 1.16 9.64
C ASP A 157 -11.84 -0.11 8.91
N TYR A 158 -12.68 -0.77 8.10
CA TYR A 158 -12.38 -2.01 7.37
C TYR A 158 -12.38 -1.85 5.84
N ALA A 159 -12.23 -0.67 5.30
CA ALA A 159 -12.40 -0.50 3.86
C ALA A 159 -11.10 -0.79 3.06
N PRO A 160 -10.91 -1.97 2.48
CA PRO A 160 -9.80 -2.25 1.56
C PRO A 160 -10.09 -1.65 0.17
N LEU A 161 -10.38 -0.35 0.13
CA LEU A 161 -10.83 0.34 -1.08
C LEU A 161 -9.88 0.14 -2.26
N VAL A 162 -8.58 0.15 -2.00
CA VAL A 162 -7.58 0.09 -3.08
C VAL A 162 -7.67 -1.23 -3.84
N ILE A 163 -7.73 -2.37 -3.13
CA ILE A 163 -7.81 -3.67 -3.81
C ILE A 163 -9.14 -3.85 -4.54
N ASN A 164 -10.23 -3.36 -3.97
CA ASN A 164 -11.54 -3.41 -4.62
C ASN A 164 -11.52 -2.66 -5.96
N LEU A 165 -10.93 -1.45 -5.99
CA LEU A 165 -10.79 -0.69 -7.23
C LEU A 165 -9.83 -1.35 -8.24
N LEU A 166 -8.77 -2.02 -7.78
CA LEU A 166 -7.83 -2.71 -8.68
C LEU A 166 -8.37 -4.03 -9.22
N ALA A 167 -9.19 -4.74 -8.44
CA ALA A 167 -9.78 -6.02 -8.86
C ALA A 167 -11.02 -5.82 -9.76
N GLU A 168 -11.74 -4.72 -9.61
CA GLU A 168 -13.03 -4.47 -10.26
C GLU A 168 -13.02 -4.61 -11.78
N PRO A 169 -12.05 -4.07 -12.54
CA PRO A 169 -12.05 -4.20 -14.00
C PRO A 169 -12.02 -5.65 -14.48
N PHE A 170 -11.54 -6.57 -13.64
CA PHE A 170 -11.51 -8.01 -13.95
C PHE A 170 -12.73 -8.71 -13.36
N PHE A 171 -13.17 -8.30 -12.19
CA PHE A 171 -14.31 -8.89 -11.49
C PHE A 171 -15.62 -8.71 -12.26
N MET A 172 -15.83 -7.57 -12.90
CA MET A 172 -16.99 -7.27 -13.74
C MET A 172 -17.23 -8.30 -14.84
N PHE A 173 -16.16 -8.91 -15.41
CA PHE A 173 -16.21 -9.85 -16.52
C PHE A 173 -16.11 -11.31 -16.10
N THR A 174 -16.17 -11.58 -14.79
CA THR A 174 -16.04 -12.93 -14.23
C THR A 174 -17.27 -13.28 -13.39
N PRO A 175 -17.49 -14.58 -13.06
CA PRO A 175 -18.53 -14.93 -12.13
C PRO A 175 -18.35 -14.20 -10.78
N ARG A 176 -19.40 -13.52 -10.32
CA ARG A 176 -19.39 -12.71 -9.09
C ARG A 176 -19.46 -13.60 -7.84
N THR A 177 -18.39 -14.34 -7.61
CA THR A 177 -18.24 -15.23 -6.44
C THR A 177 -17.10 -14.81 -5.55
N ALA A 178 -17.15 -15.19 -4.28
CA ALA A 178 -16.07 -14.97 -3.34
C ALA A 178 -14.76 -15.62 -3.79
N ASN A 179 -14.84 -16.80 -4.41
CA ASN A 179 -13.68 -17.51 -4.96
C ASN A 179 -13.03 -16.72 -6.10
N THR A 180 -13.82 -16.13 -7.00
CA THR A 180 -13.30 -15.29 -8.09
C THR A 180 -12.60 -14.06 -7.53
N PHE A 181 -13.20 -13.38 -6.56
CA PHE A 181 -12.57 -12.23 -5.93
C PHE A 181 -11.25 -12.61 -5.24
N ALA A 182 -11.23 -13.70 -4.49
CA ALA A 182 -10.02 -14.21 -3.85
C ALA A 182 -8.94 -14.59 -4.86
N LEU A 183 -9.31 -15.19 -6.00
CA LEU A 183 -8.39 -15.51 -7.09
C LEU A 183 -7.76 -14.26 -7.69
N LEU A 184 -8.57 -13.23 -7.96
CA LEU A 184 -8.06 -11.94 -8.46
C LEU A 184 -7.10 -11.29 -7.47
N CYS A 185 -7.41 -11.31 -6.17
CA CYS A 185 -6.50 -10.86 -5.13
C CYS A 185 -5.20 -11.67 -5.12
N ALA A 186 -5.29 -12.99 -5.27
CA ALA A 186 -4.14 -13.89 -5.29
C ALA A 186 -3.22 -13.71 -6.51
N LEU A 187 -3.71 -13.13 -7.59
CA LEU A 187 -2.89 -12.80 -8.77
C LEU A 187 -2.33 -11.37 -8.70
N LEU A 188 -3.16 -10.41 -8.31
CA LEU A 188 -2.78 -8.98 -8.31
C LEU A 188 -1.83 -8.65 -7.15
N ILE A 189 -2.13 -9.10 -5.94
CA ILE A 189 -1.38 -8.71 -4.74
C ILE A 189 0.07 -9.21 -4.75
N PRO A 190 0.37 -10.50 -5.00
CA PRO A 190 1.75 -10.97 -5.08
C PRO A 190 2.56 -10.24 -6.15
N THR A 191 1.96 -9.95 -7.30
CA THR A 191 2.62 -9.18 -8.36
C THR A 191 3.11 -7.84 -7.83
N LEU A 192 2.26 -7.10 -7.09
CA LEU A 192 2.63 -5.83 -6.50
C LEU A 192 3.64 -5.98 -5.35
N VAL A 193 3.51 -7.04 -4.52
CA VAL A 193 4.44 -7.33 -3.42
C VAL A 193 5.84 -7.60 -3.96
N TYR A 194 5.99 -8.52 -4.92
CA TYR A 194 7.31 -8.86 -5.48
C TYR A 194 7.93 -7.70 -6.24
N TYR A 195 7.13 -6.96 -7.01
CA TYR A 195 7.64 -5.76 -7.68
C TYR A 195 8.14 -4.72 -6.67
N SER A 196 7.39 -4.47 -5.61
CA SER A 196 7.77 -3.51 -4.56
C SER A 196 9.00 -3.97 -3.78
N ALA A 197 9.10 -5.26 -3.47
CA ALA A 197 10.28 -5.86 -2.86
C ALA A 197 11.50 -5.69 -3.77
N TRP A 198 11.37 -5.94 -5.07
CA TRP A 198 12.44 -5.73 -6.04
C TRP A 198 12.90 -4.27 -6.09
N VAL A 199 11.99 -3.29 -6.05
CA VAL A 199 12.35 -1.87 -6.00
C VAL A 199 13.15 -1.56 -4.73
N LEU A 200 12.70 -2.06 -3.57
CA LEU A 200 13.44 -1.92 -2.31
C LEU A 200 14.83 -2.57 -2.38
N LEU A 201 14.91 -3.81 -2.88
CA LEU A 201 16.18 -4.53 -3.05
C LEU A 201 17.13 -3.81 -4.00
N THR A 202 16.61 -3.13 -5.03
CA THR A 202 17.45 -2.31 -5.92
C THR A 202 18.09 -1.15 -5.17
N VAL A 203 17.33 -0.49 -4.28
CA VAL A 203 17.87 0.58 -3.41
C VAL A 203 18.90 0.01 -2.42
N LEU A 204 18.62 -1.15 -1.84
CA LEU A 204 19.57 -1.82 -0.93
C LEU A 204 20.84 -2.27 -1.64
N ARG A 205 20.75 -2.80 -2.86
CA ARG A 205 21.94 -3.14 -3.68
C ARG A 205 22.89 -1.95 -3.89
N GLN A 206 22.31 -0.74 -4.12
CA GLN A 206 23.11 0.48 -4.26
C GLN A 206 23.83 0.88 -2.96
N LYS A 207 23.39 0.39 -1.80
CA LYS A 207 23.98 0.69 -0.49
C LYS A 207 24.90 -0.42 0.03
N LEU A 208 24.54 -1.67 -0.26
CA LEU A 208 25.26 -2.84 0.22
C LEU A 208 26.40 -3.24 -0.70
N GLU A 209 26.29 -2.86 -1.99
CA GLU A 209 27.26 -3.19 -3.05
C GLU A 209 27.64 -4.67 -3.05
N PRO A 210 26.67 -5.62 -3.12
CA PRO A 210 26.99 -7.04 -3.06
C PRO A 210 27.74 -7.49 -4.30
N ASP A 211 28.72 -8.39 -4.13
CA ASP A 211 29.56 -8.96 -5.22
C ASP A 211 28.70 -9.65 -6.29
N ALA A 212 27.57 -10.27 -5.88
CA ALA A 212 26.63 -10.97 -6.76
C ALA A 212 25.21 -10.37 -6.64
N PRO A 213 24.92 -9.22 -7.30
CA PRO A 213 23.69 -8.47 -7.08
C PRO A 213 22.41 -9.23 -7.47
N HIS A 214 22.45 -10.09 -8.48
CA HIS A 214 21.30 -10.90 -8.88
C HIS A 214 21.05 -12.07 -7.91
N LEU A 215 22.12 -12.70 -7.40
CA LEU A 215 22.00 -13.73 -6.37
C LEU A 215 21.44 -13.14 -5.07
N PHE A 216 21.92 -11.97 -4.66
CA PHE A 216 21.37 -11.23 -3.53
C PHE A 216 19.85 -10.98 -3.72
N THR A 217 19.43 -10.53 -4.92
CA THR A 217 18.01 -10.35 -5.21
C THR A 217 17.23 -11.66 -5.14
N ALA A 218 17.74 -12.73 -5.74
CA ALA A 218 17.06 -14.03 -5.75
C ALA A 218 16.89 -14.61 -4.34
N LEU A 219 17.95 -14.57 -3.51
CA LEU A 219 17.88 -15.05 -2.12
C LEU A 219 16.94 -14.19 -1.27
N SER A 220 17.00 -12.86 -1.41
CA SER A 220 16.11 -11.96 -0.69
C SER A 220 14.65 -12.17 -1.10
N MET A 221 14.35 -12.40 -2.39
CA MET A 221 13.02 -12.73 -2.87
C MET A 221 12.55 -14.09 -2.38
N ALA A 222 13.45 -15.06 -2.21
CA ALA A 222 13.11 -16.34 -1.62
C ALA A 222 12.60 -16.19 -0.17
N PHE A 223 13.15 -15.25 0.63
CA PHE A 223 12.60 -14.97 1.97
C PHE A 223 11.20 -14.39 1.92
N VAL A 224 10.89 -13.53 0.93
CA VAL A 224 9.51 -13.05 0.73
C VAL A 224 8.61 -14.21 0.33
N LEU A 225 9.05 -15.07 -0.59
CA LEU A 225 8.29 -16.24 -1.06
C LEU A 225 8.07 -17.27 0.05
N LEU A 226 9.04 -17.48 0.93
CA LEU A 226 9.00 -18.50 1.99
C LEU A 226 8.35 -18.00 3.28
N LEU A 227 7.97 -16.72 3.37
CA LEU A 227 7.35 -16.18 4.57
C LEU A 227 5.94 -16.75 4.77
N PRO A 228 5.69 -17.60 5.78
CA PRO A 228 4.39 -18.27 5.97
C PRO A 228 3.23 -17.26 6.10
N LEU A 229 3.48 -16.14 6.77
CA LEU A 229 2.50 -15.10 7.01
C LEU A 229 1.86 -14.55 5.72
N LEU A 230 2.64 -14.41 4.64
CA LEU A 230 2.13 -13.95 3.35
C LEU A 230 1.18 -14.97 2.72
N HIS A 231 1.53 -16.25 2.82
CA HIS A 231 0.72 -17.33 2.27
C HIS A 231 -0.58 -17.54 3.05
N ILE A 232 -0.52 -17.51 4.38
CA ILE A 232 -1.71 -17.66 5.24
C ILE A 232 -2.72 -16.54 4.93
N ALA A 233 -2.28 -15.30 4.82
CA ALA A 233 -3.16 -14.18 4.54
C ALA A 233 -3.87 -14.33 3.19
N LEU A 234 -3.14 -14.69 2.13
CA LEU A 234 -3.76 -14.91 0.82
C LEU A 234 -4.66 -16.14 0.79
N TYR A 235 -4.23 -17.26 1.41
CA TYR A 235 -5.06 -18.45 1.51
C TYR A 235 -6.40 -18.16 2.19
N ARG A 236 -6.41 -17.30 3.18
CA ARG A 236 -7.64 -16.85 3.86
C ARG A 236 -8.43 -15.82 3.06
N GLY A 237 -7.93 -15.36 1.90
CA GLY A 237 -8.56 -14.33 1.08
C GLY A 237 -8.48 -12.93 1.70
N MET A 238 -7.44 -12.68 2.51
CA MET A 238 -7.21 -11.37 3.14
C MET A 238 -6.43 -10.45 2.21
N PRO A 239 -7.00 -9.32 1.77
CA PRO A 239 -6.32 -8.37 0.91
C PRO A 239 -5.27 -7.52 1.64
N ASP A 240 -5.10 -7.69 2.94
CA ASP A 240 -4.17 -6.96 3.79
C ASP A 240 -2.73 -7.00 3.28
N LEU A 241 -2.37 -8.08 2.62
CA LEU A 241 -1.04 -8.25 2.03
C LEU A 241 -0.68 -7.14 1.01
N LEU A 242 -1.66 -6.48 0.40
CA LEU A 242 -1.41 -5.31 -0.46
C LEU A 242 -0.68 -4.20 0.29
N GLY A 243 -0.92 -4.04 1.59
CA GLY A 243 -0.22 -3.07 2.41
C GLY A 243 1.27 -3.36 2.54
N VAL A 244 1.70 -4.63 2.51
CA VAL A 244 3.13 -4.98 2.48
C VAL A 244 3.79 -4.43 1.22
N ALA A 245 3.12 -4.50 0.07
CA ALA A 245 3.63 -3.92 -1.18
C ALA A 245 3.85 -2.41 -1.05
N PHE A 246 2.86 -1.69 -0.52
CA PHE A 246 2.98 -0.24 -0.35
C PHE A 246 3.99 0.15 0.73
N ALA A 247 4.14 -0.65 1.78
CA ALA A 247 5.16 -0.43 2.80
C ALA A 247 6.58 -0.67 2.25
N PHE A 248 6.79 -1.65 1.38
CA PHE A 248 8.07 -1.79 0.67
C PHE A 248 8.39 -0.58 -0.21
N MET A 249 7.38 -0.03 -0.90
CA MET A 249 7.58 1.21 -1.68
C MET A 249 7.87 2.40 -0.76
N LEU A 250 7.21 2.49 0.40
CA LEU A 250 7.49 3.51 1.42
C LEU A 250 8.96 3.42 1.88
N LEU A 251 9.44 2.23 2.22
CA LEU A 251 10.83 1.98 2.59
C LEU A 251 11.79 2.33 1.45
N ALA A 252 11.53 1.86 0.23
CA ALA A 252 12.37 2.13 -0.94
C ALA A 252 12.52 3.63 -1.23
N LEU A 253 11.43 4.37 -1.13
CA LEU A 253 11.41 5.81 -1.37
C LEU A 253 12.05 6.62 -0.23
N GLY A 254 11.90 6.18 1.02
CA GLY A 254 12.47 6.84 2.20
C GLY A 254 13.94 6.55 2.39
N VAL A 255 14.34 5.29 2.22
CA VAL A 255 15.72 4.85 2.43
C VAL A 255 16.69 5.61 1.50
N GLY A 256 17.65 6.32 2.13
CA GLY A 256 18.66 7.07 1.38
C GLY A 256 18.17 8.32 0.66
N TYR A 257 16.96 8.80 0.96
CA TYR A 257 16.54 10.11 0.47
C TYR A 257 17.31 11.23 1.17
N ASP A 258 17.87 12.13 0.38
CA ASP A 258 18.62 13.28 0.90
C ASP A 258 17.77 14.56 0.79
N PHE A 259 17.30 15.07 1.92
CA PHE A 259 16.58 16.34 1.98
C PHE A 259 17.46 17.56 1.67
N ALA A 260 18.78 17.41 1.62
CA ALA A 260 19.66 18.45 1.11
C ALA A 260 19.54 18.62 -0.42
N ARG A 261 19.16 17.55 -1.13
CA ARG A 261 18.98 17.53 -2.59
C ARG A 261 17.56 17.08 -2.95
N PRO A 262 16.58 17.99 -2.93
CA PRO A 262 15.18 17.62 -3.08
C PRO A 262 14.90 17.02 -4.47
N ALA A 263 14.24 15.87 -4.48
CA ALA A 263 13.70 15.21 -5.67
C ALA A 263 12.16 15.18 -5.56
N PRO A 264 11.44 16.17 -6.12
CA PRO A 264 9.99 16.31 -5.91
C PRO A 264 9.18 15.06 -6.30
N ALA A 265 9.57 14.40 -7.41
CA ALA A 265 8.89 13.18 -7.85
C ALA A 265 8.95 12.06 -6.80
N ARG A 266 10.09 11.91 -6.11
CA ARG A 266 10.27 10.91 -5.05
C ARG A 266 9.44 11.26 -3.81
N LEU A 267 9.36 12.54 -3.43
CA LEU A 267 8.54 13.01 -2.31
C LEU A 267 7.05 12.83 -2.58
N VAL A 268 6.58 13.18 -3.78
CA VAL A 268 5.18 12.97 -4.18
C VAL A 268 4.84 11.48 -4.16
N SER A 269 5.71 10.62 -4.68
CA SER A 269 5.50 9.18 -4.63
C SER A 269 5.48 8.66 -3.18
N LEU A 270 6.36 9.15 -2.31
CA LEU A 270 6.39 8.81 -0.89
C LEU A 270 5.07 9.15 -0.20
N ALA A 271 4.53 10.35 -0.42
CA ALA A 271 3.24 10.78 0.11
C ALA A 271 2.09 9.94 -0.45
N ALA A 272 2.09 9.65 -1.75
CA ALA A 272 1.07 8.84 -2.40
C ALA A 272 1.03 7.40 -1.84
N PHE A 273 2.19 6.73 -1.71
CA PHE A 273 2.24 5.39 -1.11
C PHE A 273 1.88 5.39 0.37
N THR A 274 2.16 6.46 1.11
CA THR A 274 1.67 6.63 2.48
C THR A 274 0.14 6.64 2.52
N GLY A 275 -0.51 7.42 1.65
CA GLY A 275 -1.97 7.46 1.55
C GLY A 275 -2.58 6.11 1.15
N LEU A 276 -2.01 5.45 0.12
CA LEU A 276 -2.47 4.13 -0.31
C LEU A 276 -2.33 3.07 0.79
N LEU A 277 -1.22 3.09 1.53
CA LEU A 277 -0.98 2.19 2.66
C LEU A 277 -2.06 2.34 3.72
N MET A 278 -2.42 3.57 4.06
CA MET A 278 -3.47 3.85 5.05
C MET A 278 -4.87 3.45 4.56
N LEU A 279 -5.14 3.58 3.25
CA LEU A 279 -6.40 3.16 2.63
C LEU A 279 -6.51 1.65 2.43
N THR A 280 -5.43 0.89 2.64
CA THR A 280 -5.46 -0.57 2.55
C THR A 280 -6.08 -1.19 3.80
N ARG A 281 -5.63 -0.79 4.97
CA ARG A 281 -6.19 -1.19 6.27
C ARG A 281 -5.67 -0.29 7.39
N ARG A 282 -6.48 -0.08 8.43
CA ARG A 282 -6.11 0.73 9.60
C ARG A 282 -4.83 0.27 10.32
N SER A 283 -4.56 -1.04 10.35
CA SER A 283 -3.35 -1.58 11.01
C SER A 283 -2.06 -1.02 10.41
N TYR A 284 -2.05 -0.68 9.14
CA TYR A 284 -0.88 -0.05 8.49
C TYR A 284 -0.63 1.41 8.91
N MET A 285 -1.58 2.05 9.59
CA MET A 285 -1.33 3.34 10.22
C MET A 285 -0.17 3.24 11.22
N PHE A 286 -0.07 2.14 11.95
CA PHE A 286 1.02 1.89 12.89
C PHE A 286 2.37 1.73 12.18
N THR A 287 2.40 1.08 11.01
CA THR A 287 3.59 1.01 10.14
C THR A 287 4.02 2.41 9.68
N VAL A 288 3.06 3.22 9.24
CA VAL A 288 3.31 4.61 8.81
C VAL A 288 3.86 5.45 9.95
N VAL A 289 3.24 5.39 11.13
CA VAL A 289 3.69 6.14 12.32
C VAL A 289 5.08 5.69 12.73
N SER A 290 5.35 4.39 12.82
CA SER A 290 6.65 3.84 13.18
C SER A 290 7.73 4.27 12.18
N PHE A 291 7.44 4.18 10.88
CA PHE A 291 8.37 4.61 9.84
C PHE A 291 8.69 6.11 9.94
N PHE A 292 7.68 6.97 9.93
CA PHE A 292 7.92 8.43 9.90
C PHE A 292 8.50 8.97 11.20
N LEU A 293 8.18 8.37 12.35
CA LEU A 293 8.79 8.74 13.61
C LEU A 293 10.31 8.47 13.59
N LEU A 294 10.70 7.24 13.24
CA LEU A 294 12.12 6.87 13.21
C LEU A 294 12.86 7.59 12.07
N TYR A 295 12.23 7.71 10.93
CA TYR A 295 12.78 8.41 9.78
C TYR A 295 12.96 9.91 10.07
N GLY A 296 11.98 10.53 10.71
CA GLY A 296 12.05 11.92 11.13
C GLY A 296 13.16 12.16 12.14
N ILE A 297 13.26 11.32 13.18
CA ILE A 297 14.36 11.38 14.15
C ILE A 297 15.72 11.28 13.43
N TRP A 298 15.86 10.33 12.51
CA TRP A 298 17.10 10.15 11.75
C TRP A 298 17.45 11.36 10.88
N VAL A 299 16.46 11.93 10.15
CA VAL A 299 16.67 13.13 9.31
C VAL A 299 17.08 14.33 10.13
N LEU A 300 16.38 14.55 11.27
CA LEU A 300 16.65 15.68 12.15
C LEU A 300 18.02 15.53 12.84
N ALA A 301 18.33 14.35 13.37
CA ALA A 301 19.63 14.06 13.97
C ALA A 301 20.77 14.28 12.97
N ARG A 302 20.61 13.76 11.75
CA ARG A 302 21.60 13.97 10.68
C ARG A 302 21.76 15.45 10.34
N ALA A 303 20.66 16.20 10.23
CA ALA A 303 20.70 17.64 9.91
C ALA A 303 21.44 18.43 11.00
N VAL A 304 21.26 18.07 12.28
CA VAL A 304 22.00 18.66 13.39
C VAL A 304 23.48 18.29 13.33
N CYS A 305 23.80 17.00 13.19
CA CYS A 305 25.20 16.54 13.16
C CYS A 305 25.98 17.10 11.96
N THR A 306 25.32 17.27 10.79
CA THR A 306 25.95 17.82 9.58
C THR A 306 25.82 19.33 9.45
N LYS A 307 25.21 20.01 10.42
CA LYS A 307 24.90 21.45 10.40
C LYS A 307 24.08 21.89 9.14
N GLN A 308 23.26 20.97 8.63
CA GLN A 308 22.44 21.19 7.44
C GLN A 308 20.98 21.57 7.81
N GLY A 309 20.78 22.66 8.52
CA GLY A 309 19.45 23.13 8.94
C GLY A 309 18.42 23.24 7.80
N GLY A 310 18.87 23.54 6.58
CA GLY A 310 18.00 23.56 5.41
C GLY A 310 17.37 22.21 5.05
N ALA A 311 18.01 21.08 5.40
CA ALA A 311 17.44 19.74 5.20
C ALA A 311 16.30 19.49 6.21
N ALA A 312 16.47 19.88 7.46
CA ALA A 312 15.42 19.79 8.49
C ALA A 312 14.19 20.60 8.10
N VAL A 313 14.37 21.85 7.66
CA VAL A 313 13.28 22.72 7.21
C VAL A 313 12.53 22.10 6.02
N ARG A 314 13.23 21.52 5.05
CA ARG A 314 12.58 20.83 3.91
C ARG A 314 11.82 19.59 4.35
N PHE A 315 12.35 18.81 5.30
CA PHE A 315 11.64 17.67 5.88
C PHE A 315 10.35 18.13 6.56
N VAL A 316 10.41 19.15 7.42
CA VAL A 316 9.21 19.68 8.09
C VAL A 316 8.18 20.19 7.10
N LYS A 317 8.60 20.93 6.06
CA LYS A 317 7.69 21.38 4.98
C LYS A 317 7.05 20.19 4.24
N PHE A 318 7.82 19.15 3.95
CA PHE A 318 7.30 17.93 3.33
C PHE A 318 6.30 17.22 4.26
N ALA A 319 6.62 17.06 5.54
CA ALA A 319 5.73 16.43 6.50
C ALA A 319 4.41 17.21 6.65
N ALA A 320 4.48 18.54 6.74
CA ALA A 320 3.30 19.39 6.80
C ALA A 320 2.46 19.32 5.52
N ALA A 321 3.08 19.37 4.34
CA ALA A 321 2.37 19.22 3.07
C ALA A 321 1.74 17.84 2.92
N SER A 322 2.43 16.78 3.33
CA SER A 322 1.89 15.41 3.30
C SER A 322 0.73 15.23 4.27
N LEU A 323 0.85 15.80 5.47
CA LEU A 323 -0.24 15.81 6.45
C LEU A 323 -1.46 16.56 5.91
N PHE A 324 -1.26 17.67 5.22
CA PHE A 324 -2.34 18.42 4.59
C PHE A 324 -2.96 17.64 3.42
N CYS A 325 -2.15 17.16 2.48
CA CYS A 325 -2.66 16.51 1.25
C CYS A 325 -3.20 15.09 1.47
N VAL A 326 -2.70 14.37 2.47
CA VAL A 326 -3.10 12.98 2.76
C VAL A 326 -3.90 12.91 4.06
N GLY A 327 -3.42 13.57 5.12
CA GLY A 327 -4.03 13.49 6.44
C GLY A 327 -5.38 14.19 6.52
N VAL A 328 -5.53 15.38 5.91
CA VAL A 328 -6.80 16.12 5.95
C VAL A 328 -7.92 15.36 5.24
N PRO A 329 -7.75 14.82 4.03
CA PRO A 329 -8.77 13.97 3.40
C PRO A 329 -9.12 12.70 4.21
N LEU A 330 -8.18 12.16 4.97
CA LEU A 330 -8.37 10.98 5.81
C LEU A 330 -8.75 11.31 7.26
N LEU A 331 -8.88 12.58 7.61
CA LEU A 331 -9.20 13.03 8.97
C LEU A 331 -10.48 12.40 9.55
N PRO A 332 -11.59 12.24 8.80
CA PRO A 332 -12.78 11.57 9.32
C PRO A 332 -12.52 10.13 9.74
N MET A 333 -11.69 9.40 8.97
CA MET A 333 -11.26 8.03 9.30
C MET A 333 -10.41 8.01 10.58
N PHE A 334 -9.42 8.90 10.69
CA PHE A 334 -8.59 9.02 11.88
C PHE A 334 -9.39 9.37 13.12
N TRP A 335 -10.29 10.35 13.00
CA TRP A 335 -11.13 10.78 14.10
C TRP A 335 -11.99 9.65 14.65
N ARG A 336 -12.52 8.82 13.74
CA ARG A 336 -13.29 7.63 14.14
C ARG A 336 -12.40 6.60 14.84
N ILE A 337 -11.20 6.31 14.29
CA ILE A 337 -10.27 5.33 14.88
C ILE A 337 -9.88 5.78 16.30
N VAL A 338 -9.56 7.06 16.49
CA VAL A 338 -9.14 7.60 17.79
C VAL A 338 -10.28 7.60 18.81
N ARG A 339 -11.53 7.79 18.37
CA ARG A 339 -12.72 7.83 19.26
C ARG A 339 -13.36 6.46 19.49
N ALA A 340 -13.04 5.46 18.68
CA ALA A 340 -13.62 4.15 18.86
C ALA A 340 -13.07 3.51 20.13
N ASP A 341 -13.97 3.06 21.00
CA ASP A 341 -13.58 2.20 22.10
C ASP A 341 -13.35 0.79 21.56
N TYR A 342 -12.06 0.47 21.47
CA TYR A 342 -11.63 -0.84 21.03
C TYR A 342 -11.53 -1.84 22.18
N SER A 343 -11.54 -1.40 23.43
CA SER A 343 -11.42 -2.25 24.62
C SER A 343 -12.60 -3.22 24.67
N ASP A 344 -13.83 -2.74 24.51
CA ASP A 344 -15.01 -3.60 24.49
C ASP A 344 -15.10 -4.50 23.26
N ARG A 345 -14.74 -3.96 22.08
CA ARG A 345 -14.81 -4.72 20.82
C ARG A 345 -13.83 -5.88 20.74
N TYR A 346 -12.67 -5.72 21.36
CA TYR A 346 -11.57 -6.68 21.30
C TYR A 346 -11.22 -7.26 22.68
N ALA A 347 -12.06 -7.09 23.70
CA ALA A 347 -11.84 -7.65 25.04
C ALA A 347 -11.57 -9.15 25.01
N THR A 348 -12.29 -9.89 24.14
CA THR A 348 -12.11 -11.33 23.95
C THR A 348 -10.80 -11.72 23.24
N TYR A 349 -10.15 -10.77 22.55
CA TYR A 349 -8.91 -10.97 21.81
C TYR A 349 -7.68 -10.40 22.54
N GLN A 350 -7.86 -9.76 23.70
CA GLN A 350 -6.76 -9.21 24.50
C GLN A 350 -6.17 -10.29 25.41
N THR A 351 -5.33 -11.14 24.85
CA THR A 351 -4.66 -12.20 25.60
C THR A 351 -3.15 -12.00 25.57
N GLY A 352 -2.54 -11.61 26.69
CA GLY A 352 -1.12 -11.77 26.91
C GLY A 352 -0.21 -10.54 26.81
N GLY A 353 -0.64 -9.42 26.26
CA GLY A 353 0.16 -8.17 26.20
C GLY A 353 1.37 -8.22 25.24
N PHE A 354 2.22 -7.18 25.30
CA PHE A 354 3.30 -6.94 24.34
C PHE A 354 4.31 -8.10 24.21
N LEU A 355 4.72 -8.73 25.32
CA LEU A 355 5.70 -9.82 25.26
C LEU A 355 5.12 -11.09 24.63
N ALA A 356 3.85 -11.38 24.90
CA ALA A 356 3.15 -12.48 24.24
C ALA A 356 3.07 -12.25 22.75
N GLU A 357 2.76 -11.02 22.32
CA GLU A 357 2.71 -10.67 20.90
C GLU A 357 4.07 -10.74 20.21
N LEU A 358 5.16 -10.34 20.86
CA LEU A 358 6.50 -10.57 20.31
C LEU A 358 6.80 -12.06 20.11
N ASN A 359 6.34 -12.91 21.02
CA ASN A 359 6.46 -14.36 20.84
C ASN A 359 5.59 -14.87 19.69
N ASN A 360 4.35 -14.37 19.54
CA ASN A 360 3.47 -14.71 18.42
C ASN A 360 4.10 -14.31 17.08
N GLN A 361 4.76 -13.14 17.01
CA GLN A 361 5.47 -12.72 15.79
C GLN A 361 6.53 -13.73 15.36
N ARG A 362 7.26 -14.33 16.31
CA ARG A 362 8.20 -15.40 16.01
C ARG A 362 7.53 -16.63 15.40
N ILE A 363 6.32 -16.99 15.86
CA ILE A 363 5.55 -18.09 15.31
C ILE A 363 5.08 -17.77 13.89
N TYR A 364 4.56 -16.59 13.66
CA TYR A 364 4.08 -16.13 12.35
C TYR A 364 5.19 -15.98 11.29
N LEU A 365 6.39 -15.57 11.71
CA LEU A 365 7.56 -15.54 10.83
C LEU A 365 8.13 -16.93 10.51
N GLY A 366 7.95 -17.86 11.41
CA GLY A 366 8.68 -19.12 11.43
C GLY A 366 10.13 -18.96 11.90
N TRP A 367 10.67 -20.00 12.50
CA TRP A 367 12.00 -19.98 13.12
C TRP A 367 13.13 -19.60 12.17
N LEU A 368 13.08 -20.07 10.93
CA LEU A 368 14.12 -19.82 9.93
C LEU A 368 14.17 -18.32 9.58
N VAL A 369 13.05 -17.72 9.19
CA VAL A 369 12.98 -16.30 8.81
C VAL A 369 13.30 -15.41 10.02
N PHE A 370 12.81 -15.77 11.20
CA PHE A 370 13.11 -15.05 12.44
C PHE A 370 14.62 -15.07 12.76
N GLY A 371 15.26 -16.23 12.65
CA GLY A 371 16.71 -16.37 12.87
C GLY A 371 17.54 -15.54 11.86
N ILE A 372 17.18 -15.61 10.59
CA ILE A 372 17.84 -14.83 9.53
C ILE A 372 17.66 -13.33 9.75
N MET A 373 16.46 -12.89 10.12
CA MET A 373 16.19 -11.50 10.49
C MET A 373 17.11 -11.02 11.63
N LEU A 374 17.25 -11.80 12.70
CA LEU A 374 18.13 -11.45 13.81
C LEU A 374 19.59 -11.34 13.37
N ILE A 375 20.07 -12.31 12.59
CA ILE A 375 21.43 -12.30 12.04
C ILE A 375 21.64 -11.07 11.17
N GLY A 376 20.71 -10.76 10.26
CA GLY A 376 20.80 -9.59 9.40
C GLY A 376 20.79 -8.28 10.18
N ILE A 377 19.94 -8.16 11.22
CA ILE A 377 19.92 -6.97 12.09
C ILE A 377 21.29 -6.84 12.81
N LEU A 378 21.80 -7.90 13.41
CA LEU A 378 23.08 -7.86 14.10
C LEU A 378 24.24 -7.50 13.15
N TYR A 379 24.27 -8.11 11.97
CA TYR A 379 25.24 -7.79 10.94
C TYR A 379 25.11 -6.34 10.46
N GLY A 380 23.88 -5.88 10.23
CA GLY A 380 23.61 -4.50 9.83
C GLY A 380 23.98 -3.47 10.90
N LEU A 381 23.85 -3.79 12.19
CA LEU A 381 24.34 -2.95 13.28
C LEU A 381 25.87 -2.88 13.34
N TYR A 382 26.54 -3.99 13.01
CA TYR A 382 27.99 -4.04 12.96
C TYR A 382 28.53 -3.16 11.81
N LYS A 383 27.96 -3.25 10.62
CA LYS A 383 28.39 -2.46 9.46
C LYS A 383 27.87 -1.01 9.53
N LYS A 384 28.80 -0.03 9.52
CA LYS A 384 28.48 1.40 9.62
C LYS A 384 27.49 1.88 8.53
N GLN A 385 27.57 1.34 7.31
CA GLN A 385 26.76 1.74 6.16
C GLN A 385 25.28 1.33 6.30
N THR A 386 25.00 0.22 7.00
CA THR A 386 23.66 -0.37 7.16
C THR A 386 23.05 -0.19 8.53
N ARG A 387 23.82 0.39 9.50
CA ARG A 387 23.38 0.54 10.90
C ARG A 387 22.03 1.24 11.02
N SER A 388 21.80 2.30 10.25
CA SER A 388 20.51 3.01 10.28
C SER A 388 19.35 2.15 9.75
N LEU A 389 19.60 1.24 8.81
CA LEU A 389 18.59 0.31 8.29
C LEU A 389 18.29 -0.79 9.31
N ALA A 390 19.33 -1.31 9.98
CA ALA A 390 19.16 -2.31 11.04
C ALA A 390 18.36 -1.73 12.21
N VAL A 391 18.66 -0.48 12.61
CA VAL A 391 17.87 0.23 13.64
C VAL A 391 16.43 0.45 13.16
N LEU A 392 16.21 0.86 11.91
CA LEU A 392 14.88 1.03 11.35
C LEU A 392 14.10 -0.29 11.35
N SER A 393 14.74 -1.39 10.97
CA SER A 393 14.14 -2.73 11.00
C SER A 393 13.76 -3.14 12.43
N ALA A 394 14.73 -3.16 13.35
CA ALA A 394 14.51 -3.64 14.72
C ALA A 394 13.52 -2.76 15.49
N VAL A 395 13.78 -1.45 15.55
CA VAL A 395 12.96 -0.51 16.33
C VAL A 395 11.61 -0.27 15.65
N GLY A 396 11.56 -0.25 14.32
CA GLY A 396 10.32 -0.14 13.56
C GLY A 396 9.39 -1.32 13.82
N ALA A 397 9.92 -2.54 13.84
CA ALA A 397 9.16 -3.74 14.17
C ALA A 397 8.61 -3.68 15.60
N VAL A 398 9.48 -3.45 16.58
CA VAL A 398 9.09 -3.38 18.00
C VAL A 398 8.07 -2.26 18.25
N LEU A 399 8.28 -1.09 17.68
CA LEU A 399 7.36 0.04 17.82
C LEU A 399 5.99 -0.24 17.19
N THR A 400 5.97 -0.88 16.01
CA THR A 400 4.70 -1.24 15.35
C THR A 400 3.94 -2.26 16.21
N VAL A 401 4.59 -3.31 16.71
CA VAL A 401 3.96 -4.27 17.63
C VAL A 401 3.43 -3.55 18.87
N LEU A 402 4.23 -2.69 19.49
CA LEU A 402 3.85 -1.93 20.69
C LEU A 402 2.61 -1.06 20.44
N LEU A 403 2.54 -0.38 19.29
CA LEU A 403 1.41 0.48 18.95
C LEU A 403 0.14 -0.32 18.67
N VAL A 404 0.25 -1.44 17.93
CA VAL A 404 -0.92 -2.30 17.65
C VAL A 404 -1.45 -2.92 18.94
N THR A 405 -0.60 -3.43 19.81
CA THR A 405 -1.00 -4.07 21.07
C THR A 405 -1.68 -3.14 22.08
N ARG A 406 -1.58 -1.82 21.87
CA ARG A 406 -2.37 -0.84 22.62
C ARG A 406 -3.84 -0.81 22.23
N VAL A 407 -4.15 -1.31 21.05
CA VAL A 407 -5.50 -1.27 20.48
C VAL A 407 -6.14 -2.66 20.47
N GLN A 408 -5.37 -3.69 20.08
CA GLN A 408 -5.83 -5.07 19.95
C GLN A 408 -4.65 -6.04 19.93
N ASN A 409 -4.91 -7.33 20.10
CA ASN A 409 -3.94 -8.37 19.78
C ASN A 409 -3.66 -8.43 18.28
N MET A 410 -2.51 -8.99 17.94
CA MET A 410 -2.11 -9.19 16.55
C MET A 410 -2.38 -10.65 16.17
N ASP A 411 -3.38 -10.86 15.34
CA ASP A 411 -3.52 -12.09 14.59
C ASP A 411 -2.58 -12.07 13.37
N ASP A 412 -2.53 -13.16 12.61
CA ASP A 412 -1.66 -13.31 11.44
C ASP A 412 -1.79 -12.14 10.44
N HIS A 413 -2.99 -11.74 10.10
CA HIS A 413 -3.21 -10.68 9.13
C HIS A 413 -2.85 -9.26 9.65
N GLN A 414 -3.01 -8.95 10.94
CA GLN A 414 -2.52 -7.69 11.49
C GLN A 414 -1.00 -7.67 11.59
N SER A 415 -0.37 -8.84 11.75
CA SER A 415 1.08 -9.00 11.80
C SER A 415 1.75 -8.63 10.47
N LEU A 416 0.99 -8.61 9.36
CA LEU A 416 1.46 -8.10 8.07
C LEU A 416 1.90 -6.63 8.14
N ALA A 417 1.37 -5.84 9.07
CA ALA A 417 1.81 -4.45 9.28
C ALA A 417 3.27 -4.35 9.76
N VAL A 418 3.79 -5.40 10.39
CA VAL A 418 5.18 -5.47 10.88
C VAL A 418 6.11 -6.12 9.86
N ALA A 419 5.58 -6.99 8.99
CA ALA A 419 6.35 -7.78 8.03
C ALA A 419 7.38 -6.99 7.20
N PRO A 420 7.12 -5.75 6.73
CA PRO A 420 8.10 -4.97 5.98
C PRO A 420 9.37 -4.68 6.77
N PHE A 421 9.26 -4.45 8.08
CA PHE A 421 10.42 -4.24 8.94
C PHE A 421 11.21 -5.54 9.18
N TYR A 422 10.51 -6.67 9.35
CA TYR A 422 11.14 -7.97 9.50
C TYR A 422 11.93 -8.37 8.24
N LEU A 423 11.29 -8.22 7.07
CA LEU A 423 11.92 -8.54 5.80
C LEU A 423 13.09 -7.58 5.50
N LEU A 424 13.01 -6.31 5.91
CA LEU A 424 14.16 -5.41 5.83
C LEU A 424 15.36 -5.97 6.63
N GLY A 425 15.12 -6.55 7.81
CA GLY A 425 16.16 -7.24 8.58
C GLY A 425 16.75 -8.45 7.85
N CYS A 426 15.90 -9.24 7.17
CA CYS A 426 16.34 -10.38 6.38
C CYS A 426 17.18 -9.98 5.14
N PHE A 427 17.03 -8.75 4.66
CA PHE A 427 17.74 -8.25 3.48
C PHE A 427 19.11 -7.62 3.83
N LEU A 428 19.44 -7.48 5.10
CA LEU A 428 20.71 -6.91 5.57
C LEU A 428 21.78 -7.98 5.77
#